data_c2fa003be1b5fa2934bb328421009756
#
_entry.id   c2fa003be1b5fa2934bb328421009756
#
_cell.length_a   1.000
_cell.length_b   1.000
_cell.length_c   1.000
_cell.angle_alpha   90.00
_cell.angle_beta   90.00
_cell.angle_gamma   90.00
#
_symmetry.space_group_name_H-M   'P 1'
#
loop_
_entity.id
_entity.type
_entity.pdbx_description
1 polymer ?
#
loop_
_entity_poly.entity_id
_entity_poly.type
_entity_poly.pdbx_seq_one_letter_code
_entity_poly.pdbx_strand_id
1 'polypeptide(L)'
;MSGWGVMNQVAVKEAASIKYPMDHFVGNWWSGSDADVVPAAAGAKGYKSATFHSPRSDYPVHKDIIKHVYGGDQAKAKSNSFGEVLYNRAVVNAMFAVEAIRTAQGKFGKRALKGSEVRWGLENLNLTEARLKEIGMEGFTKPVKVSCSDHETMGPIII
;
A
#
# COMPACT_ATOMS: atom_id res chain seq x y z
N MET A 1 1.75 15.02 -11.34
CA MET A 1 2.82 14.27 -12.02
C MET A 1 2.42 12.82 -12.16
N SER A 2 2.66 12.22 -13.32
CA SER A 2 2.47 10.79 -13.55
C SER A 2 3.77 10.24 -14.14
N GLY A 3 4.69 9.86 -13.27
CA GLY A 3 6.02 9.38 -13.61
C GLY A 3 6.27 7.98 -13.08
N TRP A 4 7.44 7.44 -13.38
CA TRP A 4 7.89 6.12 -12.98
C TRP A 4 9.37 6.13 -12.62
N GLY A 5 9.72 5.54 -11.48
CA GLY A 5 11.11 5.34 -11.08
C GLY A 5 11.95 6.64 -11.08
N VAL A 6 13.12 6.61 -11.70
CA VAL A 6 14.06 7.75 -11.74
C VAL A 6 13.46 9.05 -12.28
N MET A 7 12.46 8.97 -13.16
CA MET A 7 11.78 10.18 -13.67
C MET A 7 11.14 11.00 -12.54
N ASN A 8 10.62 10.33 -11.52
CA ASN A 8 10.02 11.01 -10.38
C ASN A 8 11.07 11.81 -9.58
N GLN A 9 12.22 11.17 -9.30
CA GLN A 9 13.32 11.82 -8.58
C GLN A 9 13.78 13.07 -9.33
N VAL A 10 14.00 12.94 -10.64
CA VAL A 10 14.44 14.05 -11.49
C VAL A 10 13.40 15.17 -11.47
N ALA A 11 12.12 14.85 -11.70
CA ALA A 11 11.06 15.85 -11.74
C ALA A 11 10.92 16.61 -10.41
N VAL A 12 10.99 15.92 -9.26
CA VAL A 12 10.90 16.56 -7.93
C VAL A 12 12.13 17.43 -7.68
N LYS A 13 13.34 16.96 -8.03
CA LYS A 13 14.58 17.74 -7.87
C LYS A 13 14.60 18.97 -8.76
N GLU A 14 14.22 18.84 -10.02
CA GLU A 14 14.18 19.97 -10.95
C GLU A 14 13.12 20.99 -10.55
N ALA A 15 11.92 20.55 -10.16
CA ALA A 15 10.91 21.45 -9.63
C ALA A 15 11.40 22.23 -8.41
N ALA A 16 12.10 21.55 -7.49
CA ALA A 16 12.71 22.21 -6.34
C ALA A 16 13.81 23.19 -6.75
N SER A 17 14.65 22.87 -7.74
CA SER A 17 15.75 23.71 -8.20
C SER A 17 15.28 25.05 -8.80
N ILE A 18 14.17 25.01 -9.53
CA ILE A 18 13.54 26.21 -10.12
C ILE A 18 12.58 26.93 -9.16
N LYS A 19 12.53 26.51 -7.89
CA LYS A 19 11.65 27.06 -6.85
C LYS A 19 10.16 26.96 -7.21
N TYR A 20 9.74 25.89 -7.89
CA TYR A 20 8.35 25.65 -8.14
C TYR A 20 7.59 25.49 -6.80
N PRO A 21 6.38 26.06 -6.66
CA PRO A 21 5.60 25.92 -5.42
C PRO A 21 5.17 24.45 -5.24
N MET A 22 5.92 23.72 -4.40
CA MET A 22 5.81 22.26 -4.25
C MET A 22 4.45 21.81 -3.69
N ASP A 23 3.72 22.67 -3.00
CA ASP A 23 2.33 22.45 -2.54
C ASP A 23 1.32 22.35 -3.69
N HIS A 24 1.67 22.85 -4.87
CA HIS A 24 0.91 22.68 -6.13
C HIS A 24 1.38 21.45 -6.94
N PHE A 25 2.47 20.78 -6.52
CA PHE A 25 2.99 19.63 -7.25
C PHE A 25 2.43 18.33 -6.66
N VAL A 26 1.48 17.73 -7.39
CA VAL A 26 0.81 16.50 -6.96
C VAL A 26 1.18 15.35 -7.88
N GLY A 27 1.64 14.25 -7.29
CA GLY A 27 1.92 12.98 -7.97
C GLY A 27 0.78 11.98 -7.84
N ASN A 28 0.70 11.05 -8.77
CA ASN A 28 -0.16 9.89 -8.63
C ASN A 28 0.48 8.85 -7.66
N TRP A 29 -0.15 7.67 -7.50
CA TRP A 29 0.32 6.62 -6.59
C TRP A 29 1.69 6.01 -6.98
N TRP A 30 2.17 6.21 -8.20
CA TRP A 30 3.49 5.79 -8.68
C TRP A 30 4.60 6.81 -8.38
N SER A 31 4.24 7.96 -7.86
CA SER A 31 5.13 9.12 -7.75
C SER A 31 5.27 9.63 -6.30
N GLY A 32 5.06 8.77 -5.33
CA GLY A 32 5.06 9.14 -3.91
C GLY A 32 5.83 8.18 -3.01
N SER A 33 6.80 7.45 -3.56
CA SER A 33 7.68 6.61 -2.74
C SER A 33 8.76 7.45 -2.05
N ASP A 34 9.32 6.90 -1.00
CA ASP A 34 10.47 7.50 -0.30
C ASP A 34 11.64 7.74 -1.27
N ALA A 35 11.86 6.81 -2.19
CA ALA A 35 12.88 6.94 -3.23
C ALA A 35 12.63 8.11 -4.19
N ASP A 36 11.39 8.55 -4.37
CA ASP A 36 11.05 9.66 -5.25
C ASP A 36 11.38 11.03 -4.61
N VAL A 37 11.19 11.16 -3.30
CA VAL A 37 11.23 12.45 -2.60
C VAL A 37 12.52 12.67 -1.79
N VAL A 38 13.08 11.63 -1.18
CA VAL A 38 14.28 11.73 -0.36
C VAL A 38 15.48 12.38 -1.10
N PRO A 39 15.71 12.09 -2.40
CA PRO A 39 16.81 12.72 -3.13
C PRO A 39 16.71 14.24 -3.32
N ALA A 40 15.51 14.81 -3.20
CA ALA A 40 15.31 16.26 -3.25
C ALA A 40 15.40 16.92 -1.87
N ALA A 41 15.53 16.12 -0.80
CA ALA A 41 15.68 16.58 0.59
C ALA A 41 14.66 17.68 0.96
N ALA A 42 15.11 18.79 1.54
CA ALA A 42 14.24 19.90 1.92
C ALA A 42 13.47 20.52 0.73
N GLY A 43 13.97 20.37 -0.50
CA GLY A 43 13.30 20.86 -1.70
C GLY A 43 12.01 20.13 -2.02
N ALA A 44 11.80 18.90 -1.51
CA ALA A 44 10.54 18.17 -1.67
C ALA A 44 9.44 18.62 -0.71
N LYS A 45 9.72 19.52 0.22
CA LYS A 45 8.74 19.97 1.21
C LYS A 45 7.52 20.60 0.54
N GLY A 46 6.34 20.08 0.85
CA GLY A 46 5.07 20.49 0.26
C GLY A 46 4.59 19.60 -0.89
N TYR A 47 5.46 18.79 -1.50
CA TYR A 47 5.05 17.81 -2.50
C TYR A 47 4.04 16.81 -1.91
N LYS A 48 3.03 16.47 -2.71
CA LYS A 48 1.95 15.55 -2.33
C LYS A 48 1.86 14.43 -3.35
N SER A 49 1.42 13.26 -2.91
CA SER A 49 1.07 12.18 -3.85
C SER A 49 -0.16 11.41 -3.38
N ALA A 50 -0.89 10.87 -4.35
CA ALA A 50 -2.03 10.01 -4.08
C ALA A 50 -1.58 8.64 -3.56
N THR A 51 -2.32 8.07 -2.62
CA THR A 51 -2.12 6.68 -2.14
C THR A 51 -3.44 6.04 -1.75
N PHE A 52 -3.47 4.70 -1.66
CA PHE A 52 -4.64 3.90 -1.26
C PHE A 52 -4.51 3.34 0.15
N HIS A 53 -3.44 3.67 0.85
CA HIS A 53 -3.18 3.25 2.23
C HIS A 53 -2.50 4.37 3.00
N SER A 54 -2.53 4.30 4.33
CA SER A 54 -1.78 5.22 5.17
C SER A 54 -0.26 5.07 4.94
N PRO A 55 0.50 6.16 4.90
CA PRO A 55 1.97 6.10 4.87
C PRO A 55 2.58 5.69 6.21
N ARG A 56 1.81 5.63 7.29
CA ARG A 56 2.27 5.26 8.63
C ARG A 56 2.57 3.77 8.72
N SER A 57 3.42 3.38 9.66
CA SER A 57 3.86 2.00 9.91
C SER A 57 3.77 1.58 11.38
N ASP A 58 2.81 2.13 12.12
CA ASP A 58 2.60 1.88 13.55
C ASP A 58 1.32 1.07 13.86
N TYR A 59 0.68 0.50 12.83
CA TYR A 59 -0.50 -0.34 12.97
C TYR A 59 -0.17 -1.71 13.58
N PRO A 60 -1.16 -2.42 14.17
CA PRO A 60 -0.94 -3.75 14.74
C PRO A 60 -0.28 -4.73 13.76
N VAL A 61 -0.71 -4.77 12.49
CA VAL A 61 -0.09 -5.60 11.45
C VAL A 61 1.41 -5.34 11.30
N HIS A 62 1.88 -4.11 11.43
CA HIS A 62 3.30 -3.77 11.36
C HIS A 62 4.08 -4.32 12.56
N LYS A 63 3.48 -4.28 13.76
CA LYS A 63 4.07 -4.88 14.97
C LYS A 63 4.20 -6.39 14.83
N ASP A 64 3.20 -7.04 14.25
CA ASP A 64 3.22 -8.47 13.98
C ASP A 64 4.29 -8.84 12.93
N ILE A 65 4.45 -8.03 11.89
CA ILE A 65 5.53 -8.22 10.90
C ILE A 65 6.90 -8.10 11.58
N ILE A 66 7.14 -7.06 12.40
CA ILE A 66 8.39 -6.92 13.14
C ILE A 66 8.65 -8.16 13.98
N LYS A 67 7.64 -8.60 14.73
CA LYS A 67 7.76 -9.74 15.64
C LYS A 67 8.01 -11.05 14.91
N HIS A 68 7.22 -11.36 13.89
CA HIS A 68 7.18 -12.71 13.29
C HIS A 68 8.08 -12.86 12.07
N VAL A 69 8.33 -11.78 11.31
CA VAL A 69 9.21 -11.83 10.13
C VAL A 69 10.64 -11.44 10.48
N TYR A 70 10.79 -10.43 11.35
CA TYR A 70 12.11 -9.91 11.71
C TYR A 70 12.59 -10.36 13.09
N GLY A 71 11.80 -11.16 13.83
CA GLY A 71 12.18 -11.65 15.16
C GLY A 71 12.33 -10.54 16.21
N GLY A 72 11.66 -9.40 16.04
CA GLY A 72 11.76 -8.23 16.87
C GLY A 72 12.89 -7.26 16.48
N ASP A 73 13.72 -7.60 15.50
CA ASP A 73 14.85 -6.79 15.07
C ASP A 73 14.41 -5.60 14.20
N GLN A 74 14.29 -4.44 14.82
CA GLN A 74 13.91 -3.17 14.20
C GLN A 74 14.97 -2.68 13.17
N ALA A 75 16.26 -2.90 13.45
CA ALA A 75 17.33 -2.46 12.56
C ALA A 75 17.30 -3.26 11.26
N LYS A 76 17.13 -4.57 11.36
CA LYS A 76 16.95 -5.46 10.21
C LYS A 76 15.70 -5.11 9.41
N ALA A 77 14.59 -4.81 10.06
CA ALA A 77 13.37 -4.38 9.38
C ALA A 77 13.62 -3.10 8.58
N LYS A 78 14.23 -2.09 9.21
CA LYS A 78 14.56 -0.81 8.57
C LYS A 78 15.50 -0.97 7.38
N SER A 79 16.52 -1.84 7.46
CA SER A 79 17.42 -2.12 6.33
C SER A 79 16.72 -2.79 5.14
N ASN A 80 15.51 -3.34 5.34
CA ASN A 80 14.64 -3.90 4.31
C ASN A 80 13.49 -2.94 3.94
N SER A 81 13.67 -1.64 4.09
CA SER A 81 12.68 -0.61 3.74
C SER A 81 11.34 -0.75 4.47
N PHE A 82 11.32 -1.43 5.62
CA PHE A 82 10.10 -1.60 6.40
C PHE A 82 9.47 -0.24 6.75
N GLY A 83 8.19 -0.12 6.47
CA GLY A 83 7.42 1.08 6.75
C GLY A 83 7.49 2.16 5.66
N GLU A 84 8.33 2.00 4.64
CA GLU A 84 8.30 2.86 3.46
C GLU A 84 7.01 2.65 2.65
N VAL A 85 6.63 3.64 1.85
CA VAL A 85 5.37 3.62 1.10
C VAL A 85 5.22 2.38 0.21
N LEU A 86 6.29 1.96 -0.48
CA LEU A 86 6.25 0.77 -1.34
C LEU A 86 6.16 -0.53 -0.53
N TYR A 87 6.82 -0.60 0.63
CA TYR A 87 6.69 -1.73 1.54
C TYR A 87 5.24 -1.85 2.04
N ASN A 88 4.66 -0.75 2.48
CA ASN A 88 3.28 -0.68 2.95
C ASN A 88 2.29 -1.10 1.87
N ARG A 89 2.53 -0.70 0.62
CA ARG A 89 1.74 -1.15 -0.54
C ARG A 89 1.82 -2.65 -0.75
N ALA A 90 3.01 -3.24 -0.59
CA ALA A 90 3.19 -4.69 -0.68
C ALA A 90 2.43 -5.42 0.44
N VAL A 91 2.40 -4.87 1.65
CA VAL A 91 1.59 -5.42 2.76
C VAL A 91 0.10 -5.43 2.42
N VAL A 92 -0.42 -4.36 1.83
CA VAL A 92 -1.83 -4.31 1.38
C VAL A 92 -2.10 -5.32 0.27
N ASN A 93 -1.20 -5.43 -0.72
CA ASN A 93 -1.35 -6.41 -1.80
C ASN A 93 -1.32 -7.85 -1.28
N ALA A 94 -0.43 -8.16 -0.34
CA ALA A 94 -0.36 -9.48 0.31
C ALA A 94 -1.66 -9.78 1.09
N MET A 95 -2.20 -8.79 1.78
CA MET A 95 -3.49 -8.91 2.48
C MET A 95 -4.61 -9.26 1.49
N PHE A 96 -4.73 -8.56 0.35
CA PHE A 96 -5.74 -8.89 -0.66
C PHE A 96 -5.60 -10.33 -1.15
N ALA A 97 -4.39 -10.79 -1.44
CA ALA A 97 -4.14 -12.16 -1.88
C ALA A 97 -4.56 -13.19 -0.82
N VAL A 98 -4.20 -12.97 0.44
CA VAL A 98 -4.55 -13.87 1.56
C VAL A 98 -6.07 -13.89 1.79
N GLU A 99 -6.72 -12.75 1.81
CA GLU A 99 -8.17 -12.68 2.05
C GLU A 99 -8.98 -13.26 0.88
N ALA A 100 -8.50 -13.12 -0.36
CA ALA A 100 -9.09 -13.80 -1.51
C ALA A 100 -9.00 -15.33 -1.38
N ILE A 101 -7.83 -15.85 -0.97
CA ILE A 101 -7.63 -17.27 -0.72
C ILE A 101 -8.56 -17.75 0.42
N ARG A 102 -8.66 -17.00 1.52
CA ARG A 102 -9.56 -17.33 2.64
C ARG A 102 -11.02 -17.36 2.20
N THR A 103 -11.45 -16.38 1.41
CA THR A 103 -12.81 -16.32 0.85
C THR A 103 -13.09 -17.54 -0.03
N ALA A 104 -12.16 -17.90 -0.90
CA ALA A 104 -12.27 -19.07 -1.75
C ALA A 104 -12.28 -20.39 -0.92
N GLN A 105 -11.42 -20.49 0.09
CA GLN A 105 -11.40 -21.66 0.98
C GLN A 105 -12.68 -21.81 1.80
N GLY A 106 -13.36 -20.72 2.12
CA GLY A 106 -14.67 -20.74 2.75
C GLY A 106 -15.72 -21.44 1.87
N LYS A 107 -15.61 -21.30 0.53
CA LYS A 107 -16.53 -21.96 -0.43
C LYS A 107 -16.06 -23.35 -0.86
N PHE A 108 -14.78 -23.48 -1.21
CA PHE A 108 -14.26 -24.69 -1.88
C PHE A 108 -13.53 -25.65 -0.94
N GLY A 109 -13.45 -25.33 0.36
CA GLY A 109 -12.76 -26.11 1.39
C GLY A 109 -11.31 -25.70 1.59
N LYS A 110 -10.78 -25.98 2.78
CA LYS A 110 -9.39 -25.66 3.19
C LYS A 110 -8.40 -26.65 2.56
N ARG A 111 -8.06 -26.41 1.33
CA ARG A 111 -7.11 -27.18 0.52
C ARG A 111 -6.32 -26.29 -0.43
N ALA A 112 -5.39 -26.84 -1.18
CA ALA A 112 -4.80 -26.15 -2.32
C ALA A 112 -5.88 -25.82 -3.34
N LEU A 113 -5.90 -24.56 -3.79
CA LEU A 113 -6.92 -24.00 -4.69
C LEU A 113 -6.37 -23.94 -6.12
N LYS A 114 -7.29 -24.10 -7.09
CA LYS A 114 -7.00 -23.80 -8.49
C LYS A 114 -7.04 -22.29 -8.73
N GLY A 115 -6.38 -21.79 -9.78
CA GLY A 115 -6.40 -20.36 -10.11
C GLY A 115 -7.81 -19.79 -10.32
N SER A 116 -8.73 -20.56 -10.92
CA SER A 116 -10.13 -20.16 -11.08
C SER A 116 -10.88 -20.02 -9.74
N GLU A 117 -10.53 -20.82 -8.74
CA GLU A 117 -11.10 -20.72 -7.40
C GLU A 117 -10.57 -19.50 -6.64
N VAL A 118 -9.28 -19.20 -6.80
CA VAL A 118 -8.67 -17.96 -6.25
C VAL A 118 -9.27 -16.73 -6.92
N ARG A 119 -9.44 -16.76 -8.24
CA ARG A 119 -10.15 -15.70 -8.97
C ARG A 119 -11.55 -15.49 -8.41
N TRP A 120 -12.31 -16.56 -8.21
CA TRP A 120 -13.62 -16.45 -7.56
C TRP A 120 -13.53 -15.78 -6.19
N GLY A 121 -12.51 -16.10 -5.40
CA GLY A 121 -12.27 -15.48 -4.09
C GLY A 121 -12.01 -13.97 -4.19
N LEU A 122 -11.25 -13.52 -5.20
CA LEU A 122 -11.05 -12.10 -5.48
C LEU A 122 -12.37 -11.42 -5.87
N GLU A 123 -13.12 -11.99 -6.80
CA GLU A 123 -14.39 -11.46 -7.29
C GLU A 123 -15.54 -11.51 -6.25
N ASN A 124 -15.32 -12.12 -5.11
CA ASN A 124 -16.26 -12.17 -3.97
C ASN A 124 -15.63 -11.62 -2.68
N LEU A 125 -14.55 -10.87 -2.80
CA LEU A 125 -13.89 -10.25 -1.67
C LEU A 125 -14.77 -9.16 -1.05
N ASN A 126 -14.94 -9.22 0.27
CA ASN A 126 -15.66 -8.22 1.03
C ASN A 126 -14.91 -7.94 2.35
N LEU A 127 -13.98 -7.00 2.30
CA LEU A 127 -13.21 -6.54 3.44
C LEU A 127 -13.97 -5.43 4.16
N THR A 128 -14.59 -5.78 5.26
CA THR A 128 -15.31 -4.84 6.13
C THR A 128 -14.36 -4.17 7.13
N GLU A 129 -14.78 -3.06 7.74
CA GLU A 129 -14.06 -2.43 8.87
C GLU A 129 -13.78 -3.43 9.99
N ALA A 130 -14.76 -4.26 10.34
CA ALA A 130 -14.60 -5.30 11.37
C ALA A 130 -13.47 -6.28 11.00
N ARG A 131 -13.41 -6.69 9.72
CA ARG A 131 -12.36 -7.60 9.24
C ARG A 131 -10.99 -6.92 9.25
N LEU A 132 -10.89 -5.67 8.80
CA LEU A 132 -9.65 -4.90 8.86
C LEU A 132 -9.15 -4.76 10.30
N LYS A 133 -10.03 -4.51 11.24
CA LYS A 133 -9.69 -4.45 12.68
C LYS A 133 -9.16 -5.80 13.18
N GLU A 134 -9.83 -6.90 12.86
CA GLU A 134 -9.43 -8.26 13.25
C GLU A 134 -8.00 -8.61 12.78
N ILE A 135 -7.63 -8.19 11.56
CA ILE A 135 -6.29 -8.45 10.99
C ILE A 135 -5.27 -7.34 11.27
N GLY A 136 -5.61 -6.39 12.16
CA GLY A 136 -4.69 -5.33 12.58
C GLY A 136 -4.44 -4.22 11.56
N MET A 137 -5.34 -4.06 10.58
CA MET A 137 -5.21 -3.11 9.47
C MET A 137 -6.25 -1.97 9.51
N GLU A 138 -6.97 -1.81 10.62
CA GLU A 138 -7.91 -0.71 10.83
C GLU A 138 -7.21 0.65 10.66
N GLY A 139 -7.74 1.51 9.79
CA GLY A 139 -7.15 2.81 9.45
C GLY A 139 -5.89 2.76 8.59
N PHE A 140 -5.30 1.59 8.35
CA PHE A 140 -4.17 1.43 7.44
C PHE A 140 -4.64 1.42 5.98
N THR A 141 -5.70 0.69 5.69
CA THR A 141 -6.40 0.73 4.39
C THR A 141 -7.91 0.87 4.61
N LYS A 142 -8.64 1.06 3.55
CA LYS A 142 -10.11 1.22 3.58
C LYS A 142 -10.82 -0.11 3.32
N PRO A 143 -12.07 -0.28 3.76
CA PRO A 143 -12.91 -1.37 3.34
C PRO A 143 -12.99 -1.47 1.83
N VAL A 144 -13.03 -2.70 1.34
CA VAL A 144 -13.03 -3.01 -0.09
C VAL A 144 -14.03 -4.12 -0.38
N LYS A 145 -14.84 -3.93 -1.41
CA LYS A 145 -15.72 -4.96 -1.93
C LYS A 145 -15.48 -5.12 -3.42
N VAL A 146 -15.17 -6.33 -3.85
CA VAL A 146 -14.96 -6.69 -5.26
C VAL A 146 -16.10 -7.57 -5.73
N SER A 147 -16.51 -7.41 -6.97
CA SER A 147 -17.48 -8.31 -7.62
C SER A 147 -17.02 -8.63 -9.04
N CYS A 148 -17.64 -9.62 -9.67
CA CYS A 148 -17.35 -9.96 -11.08
C CYS A 148 -17.67 -8.81 -12.05
N SER A 149 -18.63 -7.94 -11.71
CA SER A 149 -19.04 -6.79 -12.52
C SER A 149 -18.33 -5.48 -12.12
N ASP A 150 -17.63 -5.47 -10.99
CA ASP A 150 -16.93 -4.30 -10.47
C ASP A 150 -15.60 -4.73 -9.83
N HIS A 151 -14.53 -4.53 -10.58
CA HIS A 151 -13.16 -4.75 -10.14
C HIS A 151 -12.46 -3.45 -9.69
N GLU A 152 -13.13 -2.31 -9.84
CA GLU A 152 -12.57 -0.98 -9.55
C GLU A 152 -12.89 -0.52 -8.12
N THR A 153 -12.66 -1.32 -7.14
CA THR A 153 -13.01 -1.04 -5.74
C THR A 153 -12.30 0.20 -5.20
N MET A 154 -12.47 1.30 -5.83
CA MET A 154 -11.85 2.58 -5.50
C MET A 154 -12.40 3.10 -4.18
N GLY A 155 -11.69 2.83 -3.12
CA GLY A 155 -11.83 3.56 -1.87
C GLY A 155 -11.35 5.03 -2.05
N PRO A 156 -11.61 5.91 -1.09
CA PRO A 156 -11.12 7.28 -1.16
C PRO A 156 -9.60 7.30 -1.26
N ILE A 157 -9.11 8.10 -2.21
CA ILE A 157 -7.69 8.40 -2.36
C ILE A 157 -7.25 9.25 -1.15
N ILE A 158 -6.10 8.93 -0.59
CA ILE A 158 -5.42 9.70 0.45
C ILE A 158 -4.34 10.55 -0.23
N ILE A 159 -4.21 11.80 0.17
CA ILE A 159 -3.15 12.71 -0.30
C ILE A 159 -2.32 13.20 0.88
#